data_6afdc163fb16175cc35f8270936dcd3d
#
_entry.id   6afdc163fb16175cc35f8270936dcd3d
#
_cell.length_a   1.000
_cell.length_b   1.000
_cell.length_c   1.000
_cell.angle_alpha   90.00
_cell.angle_beta   90.00
_cell.angle_gamma   90.00
#
_symmetry.space_group_name_H-M   'P 1'
#
loop_
_entity.id
_entity.type
_entity.pdbx_description
1 polymer ?
#
loop_
_entity_poly.entity_id
_entity_poly.type
_entity_poly.pdbx_seq_one_letter_code
_entity_poly.pdbx_strand_id
1 'polypeptide(L)'
;MIEQTDLMKLLESYKIDYKKVMTDKVLDKGEYFGIKHVLEYLVNELKINPKNIEKCPSILYLNVNEVRKNYEFLKQEKINISDVETCLHVLSTDNKDLKETYYYVLENYGLMTINRITSILRCNKDRIINIEKYGLSKDVTISASVSRRTIYEIEKIIRICKKYNIEITGSVFKQNAEEIEKIVEICKKYNIEIKGNVFLKSAEEIEKIIEVCKRYNIEITGSVFMKGAEEIEKIVEVCKKYNIKITGTVFRQSAEEIEKIIEVCKRYNIEITDSVFMKNAEEIEKIVEVCKKYNIEIKGNVFKQNANEIEKIIEVCKKYNIEITGSVFLKSAEEIEKIVEICKKYNIEITGSVFLKSAGEIEKIIEICKKYNIEITGSVFLKSAGEIEKIVEVCKKYNIEITETVFRQSSDEIEKIIEVCKKYNIEITGSVFYKSAEEIEKIVEICKKYNIEIKGNVFKQNTNEIEKIIEVCKKYNIEITGSVFLKSAEEIEKIIEVCKRYNIEITGRVFLKKSSSLQKTINFIIENYNERYLTPLIITKEPKHLSEVMPYLDSLGVLEVIINSASILTLTKEEIEKRVEIIKLLGEDIVKNGKFNSVFGMNKTRLNKKLNSYKDNDVIYPLIEDYIVK
;
A
#
# COMPACT_ATOMS: atom_id res chain seq x y z
N MET A 1 -14.74 -18.48 66.81
CA MET A 1 -14.57 -17.23 66.02
C MET A 1 -13.07 -17.02 65.85
N ILE A 2 -12.55 -17.18 64.67
CA ILE A 2 -11.16 -16.82 64.38
C ILE A 2 -11.13 -15.31 64.43
N GLU A 3 -10.23 -14.75 65.23
CA GLU A 3 -10.12 -13.32 65.36
C GLU A 3 -9.73 -12.75 64.00
N GLN A 4 -10.43 -11.74 63.55
CA GLN A 4 -10.18 -10.95 62.31
C GLN A 4 -8.70 -10.56 62.19
N THR A 5 -8.03 -10.42 63.32
CA THR A 5 -6.58 -10.18 63.49
C THR A 5 -5.69 -11.28 62.95
N ASP A 6 -6.07 -12.57 63.07
CA ASP A 6 -5.23 -13.69 62.62
C ASP A 6 -5.28 -13.84 61.09
N LEU A 7 -6.45 -13.60 60.51
CA LEU A 7 -6.60 -13.59 59.04
C LEU A 7 -5.90 -12.39 58.39
N MET A 8 -5.90 -11.24 59.04
CA MET A 8 -5.16 -10.07 58.60
C MET A 8 -3.65 -10.34 58.57
N LYS A 9 -3.10 -10.90 59.66
CA LYS A 9 -1.68 -11.31 59.72
C LYS A 9 -1.32 -12.36 58.66
N LEU A 10 -2.22 -13.31 58.40
CA LEU A 10 -2.02 -14.31 57.34
C LEU A 10 -1.93 -13.66 55.94
N LEU A 11 -2.85 -12.77 55.58
CA LEU A 11 -2.85 -12.10 54.29
C LEU A 11 -1.63 -11.18 54.12
N GLU A 12 -1.25 -10.43 55.17
CA GLU A 12 -0.05 -9.59 55.16
C GLU A 12 1.24 -10.43 54.97
N SER A 13 1.32 -11.63 55.57
CA SER A 13 2.47 -12.53 55.37
C SER A 13 2.67 -12.94 53.91
N TYR A 14 1.59 -12.95 53.12
CA TYR A 14 1.60 -13.18 51.68
C TYR A 14 1.65 -11.89 50.84
N LYS A 15 1.82 -10.70 51.44
CA LYS A 15 1.83 -9.39 50.79
C LYS A 15 0.51 -9.05 50.04
N ILE A 16 -0.60 -9.51 50.58
CA ILE A 16 -1.96 -9.25 50.08
C ILE A 16 -2.59 -8.16 50.92
N ASP A 17 -3.15 -7.14 50.26
CA ASP A 17 -3.87 -6.05 50.94
C ASP A 17 -5.20 -6.57 51.53
N TYR A 18 -5.26 -6.66 52.85
CA TYR A 18 -6.43 -7.08 53.60
C TYR A 18 -7.71 -6.34 53.20
N LYS A 19 -7.65 -5.01 53.02
CA LYS A 19 -8.81 -4.20 52.70
C LYS A 19 -9.42 -4.51 51.34
N LYS A 20 -8.61 -5.00 50.40
CA LYS A 20 -9.09 -5.37 49.06
C LYS A 20 -9.71 -6.78 49.02
N VAL A 21 -9.37 -7.61 49.94
CA VAL A 21 -9.71 -9.05 49.92
C VAL A 21 -10.85 -9.38 50.86
N MET A 22 -10.94 -8.69 51.99
CA MET A 22 -11.97 -8.94 52.98
C MET A 22 -13.30 -8.32 52.60
N THR A 23 -14.04 -9.07 51.81
CA THR A 23 -15.45 -8.80 51.50
C THR A 23 -16.36 -9.59 52.46
N ASP A 24 -17.61 -9.14 52.64
CA ASP A 24 -18.58 -9.82 53.49
C ASP A 24 -18.69 -11.31 53.17
N LYS A 25 -18.58 -11.70 51.92
CA LYS A 25 -18.62 -13.09 51.45
C LYS A 25 -17.40 -13.91 51.88
N VAL A 26 -16.23 -13.30 51.98
CA VAL A 26 -14.99 -13.97 52.47
C VAL A 26 -15.08 -14.15 53.97
N LEU A 27 -15.64 -13.16 54.67
CA LEU A 27 -15.87 -13.25 56.13
C LEU A 27 -16.91 -14.31 56.52
N ASP A 28 -17.97 -14.46 55.74
CA ASP A 28 -19.06 -15.40 56.03
C ASP A 28 -18.77 -16.85 55.66
N LYS A 29 -17.97 -17.08 54.62
CA LYS A 29 -17.75 -18.39 54.01
C LYS A 29 -16.35 -18.98 54.17
N GLY A 30 -15.37 -18.14 54.52
CA GLY A 30 -13.97 -18.58 54.61
C GLY A 30 -13.57 -19.06 55.97
N GLU A 31 -13.27 -20.33 56.11
CA GLU A 31 -12.57 -20.87 57.29
C GLU A 31 -11.07 -20.53 57.17
N TYR A 32 -10.45 -20.12 58.28
CA TYR A 32 -9.03 -19.74 58.33
C TYR A 32 -8.10 -20.79 57.70
N PHE A 33 -8.28 -22.06 58.07
CA PHE A 33 -7.46 -23.13 57.48
C PHE A 33 -7.73 -23.35 56.01
N GLY A 34 -8.95 -23.18 55.54
CA GLY A 34 -9.29 -23.23 54.11
C GLY A 34 -8.57 -22.15 53.33
N ILE A 35 -8.66 -20.89 53.80
CA ILE A 35 -7.99 -19.74 53.20
C ILE A 35 -6.46 -19.94 53.19
N LYS A 36 -5.90 -20.42 54.29
CA LYS A 36 -4.46 -20.70 54.40
C LYS A 36 -4.02 -21.72 53.34
N HIS A 37 -4.72 -22.86 53.22
CA HIS A 37 -4.39 -23.88 52.22
C HIS A 37 -4.51 -23.39 50.80
N VAL A 38 -5.50 -22.57 50.48
CA VAL A 38 -5.63 -21.96 49.14
C VAL A 38 -4.48 -20.99 48.86
N LEU A 39 -4.07 -20.17 49.84
CA LEU A 39 -2.92 -19.27 49.70
C LEU A 39 -1.61 -20.05 49.54
N GLU A 40 -1.39 -21.10 50.33
CA GLU A 40 -0.22 -21.98 50.21
C GLU A 40 -0.14 -22.57 48.80
N TYR A 41 -1.25 -23.08 48.28
CA TYR A 41 -1.31 -23.64 46.94
C TYR A 41 -1.05 -22.58 45.84
N LEU A 42 -1.78 -21.46 45.85
CA LEU A 42 -1.67 -20.43 44.81
C LEU A 42 -0.31 -19.73 44.83
N VAL A 43 0.19 -19.32 46.01
CA VAL A 43 1.40 -18.50 46.10
C VAL A 43 2.65 -19.34 46.18
N ASN A 44 2.66 -20.41 47.02
CA ASN A 44 3.86 -21.18 47.25
C ASN A 44 4.07 -22.30 46.21
N GLU A 45 3.01 -23.00 45.78
CA GLU A 45 3.13 -24.08 44.80
C GLU A 45 3.07 -23.53 43.37
N LEU A 46 2.03 -22.74 43.03
CA LEU A 46 1.81 -22.23 41.67
C LEU A 46 2.55 -20.92 41.34
N LYS A 47 3.17 -20.26 42.36
CA LYS A 47 3.90 -18.99 42.22
C LYS A 47 3.06 -17.82 41.66
N ILE A 48 1.76 -17.83 41.90
CA ILE A 48 0.84 -16.79 41.45
C ILE A 48 1.13 -15.47 42.17
N ASN A 49 1.16 -14.38 41.43
CA ASN A 49 1.37 -13.05 42.01
C ASN A 49 0.21 -12.68 42.97
N PRO A 50 0.49 -12.33 44.23
CA PRO A 50 -0.52 -11.95 45.21
C PRO A 50 -1.50 -10.86 44.73
N LYS A 51 -1.07 -9.90 43.88
CA LYS A 51 -1.94 -8.88 43.29
C LYS A 51 -3.06 -9.46 42.40
N ASN A 52 -2.88 -10.64 41.84
CA ASN A 52 -3.93 -11.30 41.08
C ASN A 52 -5.00 -11.91 42.01
N ILE A 53 -4.62 -12.33 43.21
CA ILE A 53 -5.54 -12.78 44.25
C ILE A 53 -6.41 -11.63 44.75
N GLU A 54 -5.83 -10.40 44.90
CA GLU A 54 -6.58 -9.19 45.24
C GLU A 54 -7.68 -8.86 44.23
N LYS A 55 -7.49 -9.25 42.96
CA LYS A 55 -8.51 -9.06 41.90
C LYS A 55 -9.61 -10.12 41.88
N CYS A 56 -9.38 -11.25 42.58
CA CYS A 56 -10.31 -12.38 42.66
C CYS A 56 -10.42 -12.91 44.11
N PRO A 57 -10.93 -12.09 45.05
CA PRO A 57 -11.01 -12.49 46.48
C PRO A 57 -11.83 -13.77 46.71
N SER A 58 -12.81 -14.02 45.83
CA SER A 58 -13.71 -15.18 45.92
C SER A 58 -12.99 -16.54 45.91
N ILE A 59 -11.79 -16.61 45.35
CA ILE A 59 -11.03 -17.85 45.29
C ILE A 59 -10.61 -18.34 46.69
N LEU A 60 -10.48 -17.43 47.65
CA LEU A 60 -9.97 -17.74 49.00
C LEU A 60 -10.92 -18.56 49.87
N TYR A 61 -12.23 -18.58 49.56
CA TYR A 61 -13.21 -19.37 50.29
C TYR A 61 -13.54 -20.73 49.64
N LEU A 62 -12.82 -21.05 48.57
CA LEU A 62 -13.03 -22.33 47.88
C LEU A 62 -12.24 -23.46 48.52
N ASN A 63 -12.68 -24.69 48.23
CA ASN A 63 -11.92 -25.86 48.58
C ASN A 63 -10.64 -25.95 47.71
N VAL A 64 -9.49 -26.01 48.35
CA VAL A 64 -8.19 -26.09 47.65
C VAL A 64 -8.11 -27.27 46.69
N ASN A 65 -8.77 -28.40 46.98
CA ASN A 65 -8.77 -29.56 46.09
C ASN A 65 -9.56 -29.31 44.80
N GLU A 66 -10.61 -28.50 44.84
CA GLU A 66 -11.33 -28.11 43.63
C GLU A 66 -10.52 -27.14 42.79
N VAL A 67 -9.89 -26.16 43.41
CA VAL A 67 -8.98 -25.25 42.73
C VAL A 67 -7.84 -26.03 42.06
N ARG A 68 -7.29 -27.02 42.74
CA ARG A 68 -6.24 -27.92 42.21
C ARG A 68 -6.74 -28.75 41.03
N LYS A 69 -7.93 -29.36 41.11
CA LYS A 69 -8.54 -30.13 40.02
C LYS A 69 -8.76 -29.27 38.76
N ASN A 70 -9.23 -28.05 38.95
CA ASN A 70 -9.46 -27.13 37.83
C ASN A 70 -8.13 -26.72 37.16
N TYR A 71 -7.12 -26.41 37.95
CA TYR A 71 -5.79 -26.05 37.43
C TYR A 71 -5.15 -27.19 36.65
N GLU A 72 -5.14 -28.42 37.21
CA GLU A 72 -4.57 -29.61 36.56
C GLU A 72 -5.33 -29.95 35.25
N PHE A 73 -6.66 -29.83 35.25
CA PHE A 73 -7.43 -30.00 34.03
C PHE A 73 -6.99 -29.00 32.92
N LEU A 74 -6.90 -27.72 33.22
CA LEU A 74 -6.49 -26.70 32.26
C LEU A 74 -5.05 -26.91 31.75
N LYS A 75 -4.17 -27.39 32.66
CA LYS A 75 -2.80 -27.74 32.29
C LYS A 75 -2.72 -28.96 31.37
N GLN A 76 -3.51 -30.02 31.64
CA GLN A 76 -3.61 -31.19 30.76
C GLN A 76 -4.10 -30.82 29.36
N GLU A 77 -5.07 -29.92 29.26
CA GLU A 77 -5.64 -29.44 28.01
C GLU A 77 -4.77 -28.39 27.32
N LYS A 78 -3.55 -28.12 27.80
CA LYS A 78 -2.56 -27.18 27.25
C LYS A 78 -3.08 -25.74 27.12
N ILE A 79 -3.96 -25.31 28.03
CA ILE A 79 -4.38 -23.92 28.12
C ILE A 79 -3.22 -23.06 28.61
N ASN A 80 -3.12 -21.84 28.07
CA ASN A 80 -2.07 -20.90 28.46
C ASN A 80 -2.14 -20.58 29.97
N ILE A 81 -1.21 -21.12 30.75
CA ILE A 81 -1.20 -20.98 32.19
C ILE A 81 -1.03 -19.52 32.63
N SER A 82 -0.27 -18.71 31.92
CA SER A 82 -0.11 -17.28 32.24
C SER A 82 -1.44 -16.50 32.20
N ASP A 83 -2.36 -16.88 31.33
CA ASP A 83 -3.69 -16.29 31.28
C ASP A 83 -4.57 -16.77 32.45
N VAL A 84 -4.42 -18.01 32.88
CA VAL A 84 -5.08 -18.55 34.10
C VAL A 84 -4.60 -17.84 35.35
N GLU A 85 -3.30 -17.56 35.46
CA GLU A 85 -2.71 -16.82 36.58
C GLU A 85 -3.27 -15.39 36.70
N THR A 86 -3.65 -14.75 35.56
CA THR A 86 -4.27 -13.42 35.53
C THR A 86 -5.80 -13.48 35.68
N CYS A 87 -6.42 -14.63 35.39
CA CYS A 87 -7.88 -14.82 35.41
C CYS A 87 -8.30 -15.93 36.40
N LEU A 88 -7.94 -15.78 37.69
CA LEU A 88 -8.22 -16.77 38.75
C LEU A 88 -9.71 -17.13 38.90
N HIS A 89 -10.62 -16.29 38.38
CA HIS A 89 -12.05 -16.62 38.34
C HIS A 89 -12.39 -17.91 37.58
N VAL A 90 -11.53 -18.34 36.64
CA VAL A 90 -11.74 -19.62 35.93
C VAL A 90 -11.50 -20.79 36.87
N LEU A 91 -10.54 -20.69 37.81
CA LEU A 91 -10.26 -21.70 38.81
C LEU A 91 -11.37 -21.80 39.88
N SER A 92 -12.21 -20.75 39.99
CA SER A 92 -13.35 -20.73 40.93
C SER A 92 -14.66 -21.25 40.32
N THR A 93 -14.65 -21.74 39.08
CA THR A 93 -15.79 -22.34 38.42
C THR A 93 -15.97 -23.79 38.90
N ASP A 94 -17.22 -24.27 38.98
CA ASP A 94 -17.48 -25.70 39.25
C ASP A 94 -16.75 -26.56 38.20
N ASN A 95 -16.13 -27.65 38.65
CA ASN A 95 -15.30 -28.48 37.77
C ASN A 95 -16.08 -29.12 36.61
N LYS A 96 -17.33 -29.48 36.85
CA LYS A 96 -18.20 -30.04 35.81
C LYS A 96 -18.54 -28.97 34.78
N ASP A 97 -18.99 -27.80 35.23
CA ASP A 97 -19.31 -26.66 34.37
C ASP A 97 -18.09 -26.21 33.56
N LEU A 98 -16.91 -26.17 34.20
CA LEU A 98 -15.65 -25.83 33.53
C LEU A 98 -15.37 -26.77 32.34
N LYS A 99 -15.47 -28.08 32.58
CA LYS A 99 -15.21 -29.09 31.54
C LYS A 99 -16.24 -29.05 30.42
N GLU A 100 -17.52 -28.98 30.76
CA GLU A 100 -18.60 -28.89 29.77
C GLU A 100 -18.47 -27.63 28.89
N THR A 101 -18.14 -26.50 29.49
CA THR A 101 -17.88 -25.25 28.78
C THR A 101 -16.63 -25.34 27.92
N TYR A 102 -15.53 -25.91 28.44
CA TYR A 102 -14.31 -26.10 27.67
C TYR A 102 -14.56 -26.92 26.40
N TYR A 103 -15.16 -28.10 26.50
CA TYR A 103 -15.40 -28.95 25.33
C TYR A 103 -16.38 -28.32 24.36
N TYR A 104 -17.39 -27.61 24.83
CA TYR A 104 -18.32 -26.88 23.97
C TYR A 104 -17.61 -25.76 23.19
N VAL A 105 -16.76 -24.96 23.87
CA VAL A 105 -16.02 -23.87 23.21
C VAL A 105 -14.94 -24.44 22.28
N LEU A 106 -14.29 -25.54 22.65
CA LEU A 106 -13.31 -26.21 21.80
C LEU A 106 -13.93 -26.67 20.47
N GLU A 107 -15.10 -27.32 20.53
CA GLU A 107 -15.81 -27.84 19.37
C GLU A 107 -16.34 -26.73 18.45
N ASN A 108 -16.90 -25.67 19.00
CA ASN A 108 -17.60 -24.63 18.22
C ASN A 108 -16.71 -23.42 17.85
N TYR A 109 -15.63 -23.16 18.60
CA TYR A 109 -14.79 -21.97 18.46
C TYR A 109 -13.29 -22.27 18.33
N GLY A 110 -12.86 -23.47 18.69
CA GLY A 110 -11.46 -23.93 18.58
C GLY A 110 -10.52 -23.52 19.73
N LEU A 111 -9.42 -24.25 19.87
CA LEU A 111 -8.43 -24.08 20.96
C LEU A 111 -7.77 -22.69 20.97
N MET A 112 -7.47 -22.12 19.80
CA MET A 112 -6.88 -20.78 19.71
C MET A 112 -7.78 -19.70 20.32
N THR A 113 -9.09 -19.87 20.21
CA THR A 113 -10.07 -18.98 20.83
C THR A 113 -10.05 -19.08 22.34
N ILE A 114 -9.97 -20.29 22.90
CA ILE A 114 -9.86 -20.51 24.35
C ILE A 114 -8.59 -19.85 24.88
N ASN A 115 -7.45 -20.04 24.24
CA ASN A 115 -6.17 -19.45 24.64
C ASN A 115 -6.16 -17.92 24.54
N ARG A 116 -6.95 -17.34 23.63
CA ARG A 116 -7.09 -15.88 23.50
C ARG A 116 -8.04 -15.27 24.53
N ILE A 117 -9.08 -15.99 24.92
CA ILE A 117 -10.15 -15.49 25.82
C ILE A 117 -10.45 -16.54 26.89
N THR A 118 -9.46 -16.90 27.70
CA THR A 118 -9.60 -17.89 28.77
C THR A 118 -10.74 -17.56 29.74
N SER A 119 -11.09 -16.29 29.91
CA SER A 119 -12.19 -15.84 30.75
C SER A 119 -13.58 -16.38 30.34
N ILE A 120 -13.75 -16.90 29.11
CA ILE A 120 -15.01 -17.50 28.67
C ILE A 120 -15.34 -18.76 29.44
N LEU A 121 -14.33 -19.46 29.93
CA LEU A 121 -14.47 -20.70 30.70
C LEU A 121 -15.14 -20.52 32.09
N ARG A 122 -15.31 -19.27 32.53
CA ARG A 122 -16.12 -18.95 33.74
C ARG A 122 -17.62 -18.93 33.50
N CYS A 123 -18.06 -18.90 32.24
CA CYS A 123 -19.45 -19.04 31.90
C CYS A 123 -19.83 -20.51 31.88
N ASN A 124 -21.09 -20.87 32.21
CA ASN A 124 -21.56 -22.20 31.89
C ASN A 124 -22.01 -22.30 30.41
N LYS A 125 -21.99 -23.51 29.90
CA LYS A 125 -22.35 -23.84 28.52
C LYS A 125 -23.71 -23.27 28.12
N ASP A 126 -24.74 -23.45 28.95
CA ASP A 126 -26.12 -23.03 28.65
C ASP A 126 -26.24 -21.52 28.46
N ARG A 127 -25.45 -20.76 29.20
CA ARG A 127 -25.37 -19.31 29.05
C ARG A 127 -24.80 -18.92 27.70
N ILE A 128 -23.76 -19.58 27.21
CA ILE A 128 -23.17 -19.32 25.89
C ILE A 128 -24.21 -19.61 24.80
N ILE A 129 -24.87 -20.77 24.89
CA ILE A 129 -25.95 -21.15 23.96
C ILE A 129 -27.10 -20.11 23.94
N ASN A 130 -27.46 -19.59 25.11
CA ASN A 130 -28.48 -18.55 25.18
C ASN A 130 -28.06 -17.22 24.54
N ILE A 131 -26.76 -16.87 24.63
CA ILE A 131 -26.23 -15.68 23.96
C ILE A 131 -26.18 -15.88 22.43
N GLU A 132 -25.86 -17.08 21.97
CA GLU A 132 -25.85 -17.43 20.52
C GLU A 132 -27.21 -17.22 19.83
N LYS A 133 -28.29 -17.41 20.55
CA LYS A 133 -29.70 -17.19 20.04
C LYS A 133 -29.94 -15.76 19.55
N TYR A 134 -29.12 -14.79 19.98
CA TYR A 134 -29.23 -13.40 19.51
C TYR A 134 -28.55 -13.14 18.15
N GLY A 135 -27.93 -14.13 17.53
CA GLY A 135 -27.28 -14.03 16.22
C GLY A 135 -26.07 -13.10 16.20
N LEU A 136 -25.39 -12.95 17.35
CA LEU A 136 -24.14 -12.18 17.42
C LEU A 136 -23.01 -12.92 16.70
N SER A 137 -22.03 -12.19 16.21
CA SER A 137 -20.83 -12.82 15.66
C SER A 137 -20.12 -13.67 16.73
N LYS A 138 -19.41 -14.73 16.30
CA LYS A 138 -18.71 -15.61 17.22
C LYS A 138 -17.78 -14.85 18.17
N ASP A 139 -17.00 -13.90 17.64
CA ASP A 139 -16.07 -13.08 18.43
C ASP A 139 -16.78 -12.21 19.49
N VAL A 140 -17.96 -11.69 19.19
CA VAL A 140 -18.76 -10.90 20.14
C VAL A 140 -19.35 -11.81 21.21
N THR A 141 -19.94 -12.93 20.83
CA THR A 141 -20.61 -13.89 21.72
C THR A 141 -19.68 -14.34 22.86
N ILE A 142 -18.42 -14.64 22.54
CA ILE A 142 -17.42 -15.12 23.50
C ILE A 142 -16.60 -14.01 24.16
N SER A 143 -16.86 -12.74 23.83
CA SER A 143 -16.06 -11.63 24.39
C SER A 143 -16.24 -11.53 25.91
N ALA A 144 -15.16 -11.15 26.62
CA ALA A 144 -15.19 -10.96 28.06
C ALA A 144 -16.19 -9.88 28.51
N SER A 145 -16.50 -8.92 27.66
CA SER A 145 -17.50 -7.86 27.92
C SER A 145 -18.92 -8.40 27.91
N VAL A 146 -19.25 -9.29 26.98
CA VAL A 146 -20.58 -9.96 26.92
C VAL A 146 -20.72 -11.00 28.05
N SER A 147 -19.68 -11.77 28.33
CA SER A 147 -19.69 -12.80 29.36
C SER A 147 -19.98 -12.27 30.79
N ARG A 148 -19.67 -10.99 31.04
CA ARG A 148 -19.92 -10.31 32.33
C ARG A 148 -21.33 -9.75 32.50
N ARG A 149 -22.14 -9.65 31.42
CA ARG A 149 -23.47 -9.05 31.42
C ARG A 149 -24.56 -10.08 31.67
N THR A 150 -25.63 -9.69 32.32
CA THR A 150 -26.84 -10.53 32.39
C THR A 150 -27.51 -10.65 31.01
N ILE A 151 -28.29 -11.69 30.80
CA ILE A 151 -29.06 -11.86 29.55
C ILE A 151 -29.98 -10.65 29.29
N TYR A 152 -30.62 -10.14 30.33
CA TYR A 152 -31.48 -8.96 30.26
C TYR A 152 -30.72 -7.69 29.78
N GLU A 153 -29.50 -7.47 30.30
CA GLU A 153 -28.66 -6.34 29.86
C GLU A 153 -28.25 -6.52 28.40
N ILE A 154 -27.89 -7.74 27.99
CA ILE A 154 -27.52 -8.04 26.60
C ILE A 154 -28.67 -7.70 25.66
N GLU A 155 -29.91 -8.14 26.00
CA GLU A 155 -31.10 -7.81 25.20
C GLU A 155 -31.33 -6.31 25.10
N LYS A 156 -31.25 -5.59 26.22
CA LYS A 156 -31.44 -4.13 26.25
C LYS A 156 -30.43 -3.42 25.36
N ILE A 157 -29.16 -3.81 25.43
CA ILE A 157 -28.07 -3.25 24.59
C ILE A 157 -28.33 -3.55 23.11
N ILE A 158 -28.69 -4.79 22.75
CA ILE A 158 -28.97 -5.17 21.36
C ILE A 158 -30.14 -4.36 20.78
N ARG A 159 -31.21 -4.15 21.57
CA ARG A 159 -32.36 -3.31 21.14
C ARG A 159 -31.94 -1.87 20.84
N ILE A 160 -31.09 -1.28 21.68
CA ILE A 160 -30.53 0.07 21.47
C ILE A 160 -29.64 0.10 20.21
N CYS A 161 -28.76 -0.87 20.04
CA CYS A 161 -27.92 -0.96 18.84
C CYS A 161 -28.75 -1.03 17.56
N LYS A 162 -29.83 -1.85 17.55
CA LYS A 162 -30.75 -1.94 16.42
C LYS A 162 -31.52 -0.62 16.19
N LYS A 163 -32.01 0.02 17.26
CA LYS A 163 -32.73 1.31 17.19
C LYS A 163 -31.90 2.41 16.53
N TYR A 164 -30.61 2.44 16.79
CA TYR A 164 -29.69 3.48 16.30
C TYR A 164 -28.78 3.04 15.15
N ASN A 165 -28.99 1.86 14.59
CA ASN A 165 -28.16 1.24 13.55
C ASN A 165 -26.67 1.19 13.90
N ILE A 166 -26.36 0.77 15.14
CA ILE A 166 -24.99 0.64 15.66
C ILE A 166 -24.49 -0.76 15.37
N GLU A 167 -23.30 -0.89 14.82
CA GLU A 167 -22.62 -2.17 14.67
C GLU A 167 -22.37 -2.81 16.03
N ILE A 168 -22.85 -4.03 16.24
CA ILE A 168 -22.74 -4.74 17.50
C ILE A 168 -21.34 -5.37 17.61
N THR A 169 -20.46 -4.72 18.34
CA THR A 169 -19.11 -5.16 18.65
C THR A 169 -18.93 -5.43 20.14
N GLY A 170 -17.88 -6.16 20.53
CA GLY A 170 -17.58 -6.41 21.95
C GLY A 170 -17.38 -5.14 22.78
N SER A 171 -16.99 -4.03 22.18
CA SER A 171 -16.77 -2.75 22.87
C SER A 171 -18.07 -2.10 23.35
N VAL A 172 -19.18 -2.28 22.62
CA VAL A 172 -20.50 -1.76 23.02
C VAL A 172 -20.92 -2.33 24.39
N PHE A 173 -20.62 -3.60 24.62
CA PHE A 173 -20.95 -4.27 25.91
C PHE A 173 -20.04 -3.86 27.09
N LYS A 174 -19.07 -2.96 26.88
CA LYS A 174 -18.32 -2.33 27.98
C LYS A 174 -19.17 -1.31 28.74
N GLN A 175 -20.16 -0.73 28.06
CA GLN A 175 -21.09 0.25 28.61
C GLN A 175 -22.43 -0.40 28.97
N ASN A 176 -23.17 0.18 29.92
CA ASN A 176 -24.56 -0.19 30.17
C ASN A 176 -25.50 0.50 29.15
N ALA A 177 -26.75 0.06 29.11
CA ALA A 177 -27.71 0.54 28.14
C ALA A 177 -27.97 2.05 28.21
N GLU A 178 -28.04 2.63 29.39
CA GLU A 178 -28.28 4.05 29.61
C GLU A 178 -27.09 4.90 29.17
N GLU A 179 -25.90 4.42 29.45
CA GLU A 179 -24.67 5.07 29.02
C GLU A 179 -24.52 5.04 27.50
N ILE A 180 -24.90 3.94 26.83
CA ILE A 180 -24.90 3.86 25.37
C ILE A 180 -25.85 4.90 24.76
N GLU A 181 -27.05 5.11 25.32
CA GLU A 181 -27.98 6.13 24.83
C GLU A 181 -27.38 7.54 24.96
N LYS A 182 -26.77 7.89 26.11
CA LYS A 182 -26.08 9.16 26.29
C LYS A 182 -24.92 9.35 25.29
N ILE A 183 -24.10 8.32 25.08
CA ILE A 183 -23.02 8.35 24.09
C ILE A 183 -23.58 8.62 22.68
N VAL A 184 -24.67 7.97 22.31
CA VAL A 184 -25.32 8.16 21.00
C VAL A 184 -25.83 9.59 20.84
N GLU A 185 -26.44 10.16 21.87
CA GLU A 185 -26.91 11.56 21.86
C GLU A 185 -25.76 12.54 21.64
N ILE A 186 -24.64 12.36 22.35
CA ILE A 186 -23.45 13.18 22.19
C ILE A 186 -22.88 13.03 20.78
N CYS A 187 -22.74 11.81 20.27
CA CYS A 187 -22.21 11.58 18.93
C CYS A 187 -23.09 12.25 17.86
N LYS A 188 -24.41 12.20 18.00
CA LYS A 188 -25.35 12.89 17.10
C LYS A 188 -25.22 14.41 17.19
N LYS A 189 -25.14 14.96 18.41
CA LYS A 189 -24.97 16.41 18.65
C LYS A 189 -23.73 16.98 17.97
N TYR A 190 -22.65 16.20 17.93
CA TYR A 190 -21.36 16.64 17.38
C TYR A 190 -21.04 16.04 16.01
N ASN A 191 -21.98 15.35 15.37
CA ASN A 191 -21.81 14.66 14.08
C ASN A 191 -20.61 13.71 14.05
N ILE A 192 -20.44 12.92 15.13
CA ILE A 192 -19.38 11.94 15.28
C ILE A 192 -19.87 10.58 14.80
N GLU A 193 -19.07 9.91 13.96
CA GLU A 193 -19.39 8.55 13.53
C GLU A 193 -19.35 7.57 14.70
N ILE A 194 -20.45 6.85 14.93
CA ILE A 194 -20.58 5.90 16.04
C ILE A 194 -19.89 4.59 15.66
N LYS A 195 -18.61 4.48 16.02
CA LYS A 195 -17.80 3.25 15.86
C LYS A 195 -17.41 2.68 17.22
N GLY A 196 -17.01 1.40 17.24
CA GLY A 196 -16.69 0.67 18.47
C GLY A 196 -15.79 1.37 19.49
N ASN A 197 -14.83 2.19 19.05
CA ASN A 197 -13.90 2.88 19.95
C ASN A 197 -14.57 3.93 20.85
N VAL A 198 -15.69 4.55 20.43
CA VAL A 198 -16.42 5.52 21.22
C VAL A 198 -16.90 4.89 22.53
N PHE A 199 -17.32 3.61 22.49
CA PHE A 199 -17.79 2.87 23.67
C PHE A 199 -16.67 2.43 24.63
N LEU A 200 -15.41 2.79 24.35
CA LEU A 200 -14.30 2.61 25.30
C LEU A 200 -14.30 3.65 26.41
N LYS A 201 -15.08 4.74 26.25
CA LYS A 201 -15.17 5.89 27.16
C LYS A 201 -16.59 6.09 27.67
N SER A 202 -16.73 6.73 28.85
CA SER A 202 -18.02 7.21 29.32
C SER A 202 -18.48 8.44 28.54
N ALA A 203 -19.78 8.76 28.60
CA ALA A 203 -20.35 9.94 27.98
C ALA A 203 -19.64 11.24 28.44
N GLU A 204 -19.38 11.37 29.75
CA GLU A 204 -18.64 12.51 30.32
C GLU A 204 -17.22 12.65 29.76
N GLU A 205 -16.50 11.53 29.67
CA GLU A 205 -15.13 11.53 29.12
C GLU A 205 -15.12 11.87 27.62
N ILE A 206 -16.14 11.42 26.87
CA ILE A 206 -16.31 11.77 25.45
C ILE A 206 -16.49 13.29 25.29
N GLU A 207 -17.31 13.94 26.13
CA GLU A 207 -17.47 15.40 26.08
C GLU A 207 -16.14 16.13 26.35
N LYS A 208 -15.39 15.71 27.37
CA LYS A 208 -14.04 16.27 27.66
C LYS A 208 -13.09 16.08 26.46
N ILE A 209 -13.08 14.90 25.83
CA ILE A 209 -12.27 14.65 24.64
C ILE A 209 -12.67 15.57 23.49
N ILE A 210 -13.97 15.77 23.26
CA ILE A 210 -14.50 16.67 22.22
C ILE A 210 -14.05 18.12 22.47
N GLU A 211 -14.10 18.58 23.72
CA GLU A 211 -13.65 19.92 24.09
C GLU A 211 -12.16 20.11 23.80
N VAL A 212 -11.32 19.14 24.17
CA VAL A 212 -9.89 19.16 23.87
C VAL A 212 -9.65 19.18 22.36
N CYS A 213 -10.32 18.30 21.61
CA CYS A 213 -10.18 18.25 20.15
C CYS A 213 -10.58 19.58 19.49
N LYS A 214 -11.65 20.23 19.96
CA LYS A 214 -12.05 21.55 19.46
C LYS A 214 -11.03 22.64 19.79
N ARG A 215 -10.51 22.67 21.04
CA ARG A 215 -9.50 23.64 21.49
C ARG A 215 -8.25 23.60 20.60
N TYR A 216 -7.85 22.44 20.17
CA TYR A 216 -6.62 22.23 19.39
C TYR A 216 -6.86 22.01 17.89
N ASN A 217 -8.10 22.16 17.41
CA ASN A 217 -8.50 21.93 16.03
C ASN A 217 -8.10 20.53 15.51
N ILE A 218 -8.36 19.51 16.34
CA ILE A 218 -8.08 18.10 16.02
C ILE A 218 -9.34 17.49 15.40
N GLU A 219 -9.17 16.77 14.28
CA GLU A 219 -10.25 16.00 13.69
C GLU A 219 -10.69 14.86 14.62
N ILE A 220 -11.99 14.82 14.96
CA ILE A 220 -12.55 13.83 15.87
C ILE A 220 -12.78 12.53 15.11
N THR A 221 -11.78 11.66 15.13
CA THR A 221 -11.83 10.31 14.56
C THR A 221 -11.95 9.26 15.67
N GLY A 222 -12.30 8.02 15.33
CA GLY A 222 -12.41 6.93 16.30
C GLY A 222 -11.13 6.68 17.12
N SER A 223 -9.95 7.09 16.63
CA SER A 223 -8.67 6.88 17.30
C SER A 223 -8.47 7.78 18.52
N VAL A 224 -9.04 9.00 18.56
CA VAL A 224 -8.90 9.88 19.73
C VAL A 224 -9.52 9.26 20.99
N PHE A 225 -10.60 8.47 20.85
CA PHE A 225 -11.25 7.78 21.95
C PHE A 225 -10.45 6.59 22.52
N MET A 226 -9.30 6.27 21.95
CA MET A 226 -8.35 5.32 22.56
C MET A 226 -7.63 5.91 23.76
N LYS A 227 -7.59 7.25 23.90
CA LYS A 227 -6.94 8.01 24.97
C LYS A 227 -7.97 8.75 25.82
N GLY A 228 -7.58 9.17 27.03
CA GLY A 228 -8.33 10.11 27.85
C GLY A 228 -8.00 11.56 27.47
N ALA A 229 -8.85 12.51 27.88
CA ALA A 229 -8.70 13.93 27.55
C ALA A 229 -7.32 14.48 27.97
N GLU A 230 -6.87 14.19 29.19
CA GLU A 230 -5.56 14.63 29.71
C GLU A 230 -4.38 14.07 28.89
N GLU A 231 -4.48 12.80 28.47
CA GLU A 231 -3.43 12.19 27.66
C GLU A 231 -3.39 12.78 26.24
N ILE A 232 -4.55 13.13 25.69
CA ILE A 232 -4.62 13.84 24.41
C ILE A 232 -3.92 15.19 24.49
N GLU A 233 -4.13 15.96 25.58
CA GLU A 233 -3.43 17.25 25.79
C GLU A 233 -1.91 17.07 25.81
N LYS A 234 -1.40 16.09 26.56
CA LYS A 234 0.04 15.78 26.61
C LYS A 234 0.59 15.39 25.22
N ILE A 235 -0.15 14.55 24.48
CA ILE A 235 0.23 14.16 23.11
C ILE A 235 0.30 15.38 22.20
N VAL A 236 -0.67 16.31 22.30
CA VAL A 236 -0.68 17.55 21.52
C VAL A 236 0.51 18.43 21.84
N GLU A 237 0.87 18.56 23.12
CA GLU A 237 2.05 19.34 23.55
C GLU A 237 3.34 18.76 22.96
N VAL A 238 3.51 17.44 23.02
CA VAL A 238 4.66 16.76 22.41
C VAL A 238 4.68 16.97 20.90
N CYS A 239 3.56 16.79 20.21
CA CYS A 239 3.48 16.98 18.76
C CYS A 239 3.82 18.43 18.36
N LYS A 240 3.35 19.44 19.11
CA LYS A 240 3.70 20.85 18.90
C LYS A 240 5.19 21.12 19.13
N LYS A 241 5.75 20.60 20.23
CA LYS A 241 7.18 20.74 20.57
C LYS A 241 8.10 20.28 19.44
N TYR A 242 7.71 19.21 18.76
CA TYR A 242 8.52 18.58 17.70
C TYR A 242 8.02 18.85 16.28
N ASN A 243 7.04 19.75 16.10
CA ASN A 243 6.41 20.08 14.82
C ASN A 243 5.87 18.85 14.06
N ILE A 244 5.21 17.94 14.79
CA ILE A 244 4.62 16.71 14.23
C ILE A 244 3.16 16.98 13.89
N LYS A 245 2.73 16.58 12.70
CA LYS A 245 1.32 16.64 12.31
C LYS A 245 0.50 15.69 13.18
N ILE A 246 -0.54 16.19 13.82
CA ILE A 246 -1.44 15.40 14.65
C ILE A 246 -2.40 14.63 13.74
N THR A 247 -2.23 13.31 13.69
CA THR A 247 -3.07 12.37 12.93
C THR A 247 -3.62 11.30 13.85
N GLY A 248 -4.58 10.51 13.38
CA GLY A 248 -5.16 9.42 14.16
C GLY A 248 -4.16 8.38 14.67
N THR A 249 -3.02 8.21 14.02
CA THR A 249 -2.02 7.22 14.39
C THR A 249 -1.25 7.58 15.64
N VAL A 250 -1.01 8.88 15.89
CA VAL A 250 -0.29 9.34 17.11
C VAL A 250 -1.03 8.91 18.38
N PHE A 251 -2.37 8.89 18.36
CA PHE A 251 -3.18 8.49 19.52
C PHE A 251 -3.12 6.99 19.84
N ARG A 252 -2.39 6.19 19.06
CA ARG A 252 -2.08 4.81 19.43
C ARG A 252 -1.01 4.71 20.51
N GLN A 253 -0.13 5.71 20.60
CA GLN A 253 0.98 5.79 21.54
C GLN A 253 0.65 6.72 22.72
N SER A 254 1.36 6.58 23.85
CA SER A 254 1.34 7.56 24.93
C SER A 254 2.27 8.74 24.59
N ALA A 255 2.11 9.87 25.27
CA ALA A 255 2.98 11.04 25.10
C ALA A 255 4.46 10.68 25.33
N GLU A 256 4.76 9.91 26.38
CA GLU A 256 6.11 9.43 26.69
C GLU A 256 6.67 8.52 25.60
N GLU A 257 5.84 7.65 25.04
CA GLU A 257 6.27 6.73 23.99
C GLU A 257 6.52 7.48 22.68
N ILE A 258 5.73 8.52 22.38
CA ILE A 258 5.96 9.39 21.22
C ILE A 258 7.33 10.07 21.34
N GLU A 259 7.71 10.58 22.51
CA GLU A 259 9.04 11.20 22.72
C GLU A 259 10.16 10.18 22.46
N LYS A 260 10.05 8.95 22.98
CA LYS A 260 11.02 7.87 22.70
C LYS A 260 11.11 7.54 21.20
N ILE A 261 9.97 7.42 20.52
CA ILE A 261 9.92 7.20 19.08
C ILE A 261 10.66 8.31 18.32
N ILE A 262 10.43 9.57 18.71
CA ILE A 262 11.09 10.73 18.11
C ILE A 262 12.61 10.67 18.31
N GLU A 263 13.06 10.30 19.50
CA GLU A 263 14.49 10.15 19.80
C GLU A 263 15.14 9.05 18.94
N VAL A 264 14.48 7.91 18.79
CA VAL A 264 14.93 6.82 17.92
C VAL A 264 14.98 7.28 16.46
N CYS A 265 13.92 7.92 15.97
CA CYS A 265 13.88 8.44 14.60
C CYS A 265 15.01 9.44 14.33
N LYS A 266 15.30 10.35 15.27
CA LYS A 266 16.43 11.31 15.17
C LYS A 266 17.78 10.60 15.16
N ARG A 267 17.98 9.62 16.06
CA ARG A 267 19.24 8.83 16.15
C ARG A 267 19.59 8.13 14.84
N TYR A 268 18.59 7.64 14.15
CA TYR A 268 18.77 6.86 12.92
C TYR A 268 18.45 7.63 11.64
N ASN A 269 18.19 8.94 11.73
CA ASN A 269 17.81 9.81 10.61
C ASN A 269 16.59 9.27 9.83
N ILE A 270 15.55 8.82 10.56
CA ILE A 270 14.30 8.32 9.99
C ILE A 270 13.31 9.47 9.87
N GLU A 271 12.68 9.62 8.72
CA GLU A 271 11.59 10.57 8.53
C GLU A 271 10.40 10.21 9.43
N ILE A 272 9.94 11.16 10.25
CA ILE A 272 8.80 10.97 11.14
C ILE A 272 7.52 11.08 10.33
N THR A 273 6.99 9.93 9.92
CA THR A 273 5.71 9.79 9.23
C THR A 273 4.70 9.07 10.12
N ASP A 274 3.43 9.08 9.75
CA ASP A 274 2.35 8.42 10.48
C ASP A 274 2.63 6.94 10.80
N SER A 275 3.37 6.28 9.91
CA SER A 275 3.63 4.83 10.04
C SER A 275 4.56 4.48 11.19
N VAL A 276 5.46 5.37 11.62
CA VAL A 276 6.35 5.08 12.76
C VAL A 276 5.55 4.95 14.07
N PHE A 277 4.46 5.71 14.21
CA PHE A 277 3.58 5.63 15.40
C PHE A 277 2.71 4.36 15.45
N MET A 278 2.79 3.49 14.44
CA MET A 278 2.19 2.15 14.49
C MET A 278 3.00 1.17 15.34
N LYS A 279 4.24 1.52 15.70
CA LYS A 279 5.20 0.73 16.48
C LYS A 279 5.63 1.50 17.73
N ASN A 280 6.09 0.79 18.75
CA ASN A 280 6.79 1.40 19.88
C ASN A 280 8.28 1.60 19.53
N ALA A 281 8.99 2.37 20.37
CA ALA A 281 10.39 2.72 20.14
C ALA A 281 11.31 1.48 20.03
N GLU A 282 11.13 0.50 20.90
CA GLU A 282 11.91 -0.75 20.91
C GLU A 282 11.73 -1.55 19.60
N GLU A 283 10.51 -1.64 19.12
CA GLU A 283 10.21 -2.36 17.87
C GLU A 283 10.80 -1.61 16.66
N ILE A 284 10.80 -0.26 16.69
CA ILE A 284 11.46 0.54 15.66
C ILE A 284 12.95 0.26 15.63
N GLU A 285 13.63 0.20 16.79
CA GLU A 285 15.06 -0.13 16.86
C GLU A 285 15.35 -1.51 16.24
N LYS A 286 14.57 -2.54 16.59
CA LYS A 286 14.69 -3.88 15.99
C LYS A 286 14.49 -3.86 14.47
N ILE A 287 13.51 -3.11 13.98
CA ILE A 287 13.28 -2.95 12.53
C ILE A 287 14.48 -2.28 11.87
N VAL A 288 15.04 -1.25 12.49
CA VAL A 288 16.23 -0.54 11.97
C VAL A 288 17.44 -1.47 11.89
N GLU A 289 17.66 -2.30 12.91
CA GLU A 289 18.75 -3.29 12.91
C GLU A 289 18.62 -4.28 11.75
N VAL A 290 17.41 -4.82 11.53
CA VAL A 290 17.13 -5.72 10.40
C VAL A 290 17.35 -4.99 9.07
N CYS A 291 16.83 -3.79 8.90
CA CYS A 291 16.99 -3.02 7.66
C CYS A 291 18.48 -2.73 7.37
N LYS A 292 19.26 -2.37 8.38
CA LYS A 292 20.72 -2.17 8.24
C LYS A 292 21.45 -3.45 7.85
N LYS A 293 21.14 -4.58 8.53
CA LYS A 293 21.73 -5.90 8.23
C LYS A 293 21.58 -6.30 6.76
N TYR A 294 20.44 -5.94 6.16
CA TYR A 294 20.12 -6.31 4.78
C TYR A 294 20.24 -5.15 3.77
N ASN A 295 20.76 -4.00 4.17
CA ASN A 295 20.90 -2.78 3.36
C ASN A 295 19.57 -2.33 2.71
N ILE A 296 18.49 -2.33 3.50
CA ILE A 296 17.16 -1.92 3.06
C ILE A 296 16.92 -0.46 3.44
N GLU A 297 16.42 0.33 2.51
CA GLU A 297 16.01 1.70 2.78
C GLU A 297 14.82 1.74 3.74
N ILE A 298 14.94 2.47 4.84
CA ILE A 298 13.90 2.60 5.86
C ILE A 298 12.87 3.64 5.40
N LYS A 299 11.79 3.17 4.80
CA LYS A 299 10.63 3.98 4.40
C LYS A 299 9.36 3.55 5.15
N GLY A 300 8.36 4.43 5.19
CA GLY A 300 7.15 4.26 6.00
C GLY A 300 6.47 2.88 5.98
N ASN A 301 6.46 2.19 4.86
CA ASN A 301 5.79 0.88 4.76
C ASN A 301 6.48 -0.23 5.56
N VAL A 302 7.78 -0.13 5.83
CA VAL A 302 8.52 -1.11 6.65
C VAL A 302 7.89 -1.22 8.04
N PHE A 303 7.44 -0.10 8.63
CA PHE A 303 6.81 -0.06 9.95
C PHE A 303 5.41 -0.69 10.01
N LYS A 304 4.86 -1.17 8.90
CA LYS A 304 3.62 -1.97 8.90
C LYS A 304 3.85 -3.40 9.37
N GLN A 305 5.09 -3.89 9.26
CA GLN A 305 5.51 -5.22 9.70
C GLN A 305 6.30 -5.16 11.01
N ASN A 306 6.44 -6.29 11.71
CA ASN A 306 7.39 -6.44 12.81
C ASN A 306 8.75 -6.94 12.28
N ALA A 307 9.79 -6.83 13.11
CA ALA A 307 11.15 -7.20 12.73
C ALA A 307 11.27 -8.64 12.20
N ASN A 308 10.64 -9.61 12.86
CA ASN A 308 10.66 -11.01 12.45
C ASN A 308 9.97 -11.24 11.10
N GLU A 309 8.84 -10.54 10.85
CA GLU A 309 8.13 -10.66 9.59
C GLU A 309 8.92 -10.02 8.44
N ILE A 310 9.62 -8.92 8.72
CA ILE A 310 10.53 -8.29 7.75
C ILE A 310 11.62 -9.27 7.32
N GLU A 311 12.25 -9.99 8.25
CA GLU A 311 13.26 -11.01 7.90
C GLU A 311 12.68 -12.10 7.00
N LYS A 312 11.49 -12.64 7.31
CA LYS A 312 10.80 -13.63 6.47
C LYS A 312 10.49 -13.08 5.07
N ILE A 313 10.00 -11.85 4.98
CA ILE A 313 9.74 -11.18 3.69
C ILE A 313 11.02 -11.09 2.88
N ILE A 314 12.14 -10.71 3.50
CA ILE A 314 13.44 -10.62 2.82
C ILE A 314 13.89 -11.99 2.30
N GLU A 315 13.71 -13.06 3.09
CA GLU A 315 14.05 -14.42 2.67
C GLU A 315 13.22 -14.86 1.46
N VAL A 316 11.91 -14.59 1.48
CA VAL A 316 11.02 -14.87 0.34
C VAL A 316 11.43 -14.05 -0.89
N CYS A 317 11.69 -12.76 -0.75
CA CYS A 317 12.13 -11.92 -1.86
C CYS A 317 13.46 -12.43 -2.48
N LYS A 318 14.41 -12.85 -1.65
CA LYS A 318 15.67 -13.46 -2.11
C LYS A 318 15.44 -14.79 -2.83
N LYS A 319 14.60 -15.68 -2.26
CA LYS A 319 14.25 -16.98 -2.86
C LYS A 319 13.70 -16.86 -4.27
N TYR A 320 12.91 -15.81 -4.51
CA TYR A 320 12.23 -15.61 -5.79
C TYR A 320 12.84 -14.50 -6.66
N ASN A 321 13.99 -13.95 -6.28
CA ASN A 321 14.67 -12.83 -6.95
C ASN A 321 13.77 -11.61 -7.16
N ILE A 322 13.02 -11.23 -6.12
CA ILE A 322 12.12 -10.07 -6.12
C ILE A 322 12.88 -8.86 -5.61
N GLU A 323 12.77 -7.73 -6.31
CA GLU A 323 13.31 -6.46 -5.83
C GLU A 323 12.59 -6.03 -4.55
N ILE A 324 13.37 -5.78 -3.49
CA ILE A 324 12.83 -5.36 -2.19
C ILE A 324 12.48 -3.88 -2.25
N THR A 325 11.24 -3.59 -2.62
CA THR A 325 10.66 -2.24 -2.64
C THR A 325 9.74 -2.04 -1.44
N GLY A 326 9.37 -0.80 -1.14
CA GLY A 326 8.43 -0.50 -0.04
C GLY A 326 7.07 -1.22 -0.14
N SER A 327 6.66 -1.64 -1.32
CA SER A 327 5.36 -2.31 -1.54
C SER A 327 5.32 -3.75 -1.02
N VAL A 328 6.45 -4.48 -0.97
CA VAL A 328 6.48 -5.85 -0.44
C VAL A 328 6.09 -5.89 1.03
N PHE A 329 6.44 -4.84 1.80
CA PHE A 329 6.09 -4.73 3.23
C PHE A 329 4.60 -4.42 3.50
N LEU A 330 3.78 -4.30 2.46
CA LEU A 330 2.33 -4.23 2.59
C LEU A 330 1.69 -5.61 2.79
N LYS A 331 2.45 -6.68 2.60
CA LYS A 331 2.01 -8.09 2.67
C LYS A 331 2.84 -8.87 3.69
N SER A 332 2.28 -9.97 4.19
CA SER A 332 3.05 -10.96 4.93
C SER A 332 3.89 -11.83 3.98
N ALA A 333 4.91 -12.49 4.51
CA ALA A 333 5.74 -13.41 3.75
C ALA A 333 4.91 -14.53 3.06
N GLU A 334 3.94 -15.10 3.77
CA GLU A 334 3.02 -16.11 3.25
C GLU A 334 2.17 -15.58 2.07
N GLU A 335 1.65 -14.36 2.20
CA GLU A 335 0.85 -13.73 1.14
C GLU A 335 1.70 -13.41 -0.09
N ILE A 336 2.97 -13.00 0.11
CA ILE A 336 3.92 -12.79 -0.98
C ILE A 336 4.16 -14.10 -1.74
N GLU A 337 4.38 -15.22 -1.05
CA GLU A 337 4.55 -16.53 -1.71
C GLU A 337 3.33 -16.90 -2.57
N LYS A 338 2.11 -16.74 -2.06
CA LYS A 338 0.88 -16.97 -2.82
C LYS A 338 0.79 -16.08 -4.06
N ILE A 339 1.11 -14.79 -3.92
CA ILE A 339 1.12 -13.85 -5.04
C ILE A 339 2.13 -14.28 -6.10
N VAL A 340 3.33 -14.68 -5.69
CA VAL A 340 4.40 -15.14 -6.60
C VAL A 340 3.97 -16.40 -7.37
N GLU A 341 3.33 -17.36 -6.71
CA GLU A 341 2.80 -18.57 -7.35
C GLU A 341 1.77 -18.24 -8.42
N ILE A 342 0.85 -17.31 -8.13
CA ILE A 342 -0.14 -16.84 -9.10
C ILE A 342 0.56 -16.14 -10.28
N CYS A 343 1.49 -15.20 -10.01
CA CYS A 343 2.21 -14.51 -11.08
C CYS A 343 2.98 -15.48 -11.99
N LYS A 344 3.64 -16.50 -11.43
CA LYS A 344 4.30 -17.55 -12.21
C LYS A 344 3.32 -18.37 -13.03
N LYS A 345 2.20 -18.81 -12.45
CA LYS A 345 1.15 -19.58 -13.14
C LYS A 345 0.62 -18.87 -14.38
N TYR A 346 0.51 -17.55 -14.31
CA TYR A 346 -0.06 -16.74 -15.40
C TYR A 346 0.97 -15.95 -16.20
N ASN A 347 2.26 -16.19 -15.99
CA ASN A 347 3.39 -15.48 -16.62
C ASN A 347 3.29 -13.95 -16.48
N ILE A 348 2.97 -13.48 -15.28
CA ILE A 348 2.85 -12.06 -14.95
C ILE A 348 4.18 -11.57 -14.38
N GLU A 349 4.67 -10.43 -14.87
CA GLU A 349 5.85 -9.79 -14.32
C GLU A 349 5.59 -9.32 -12.87
N ILE A 350 6.46 -9.73 -11.95
CA ILE A 350 6.35 -9.36 -10.54
C ILE A 350 6.89 -7.95 -10.33
N THR A 351 6.00 -6.98 -10.38
CA THR A 351 6.29 -5.57 -10.10
C THR A 351 5.75 -5.16 -8.73
N GLY A 352 6.20 -4.01 -8.21
CA GLY A 352 5.71 -3.49 -6.92
C GLY A 352 4.19 -3.34 -6.83
N SER A 353 3.50 -3.15 -7.94
CA SER A 353 2.05 -2.95 -7.99
C SER A 353 1.23 -4.20 -7.65
N VAL A 354 1.74 -5.42 -7.93
CA VAL A 354 1.02 -6.65 -7.58
C VAL A 354 0.86 -6.80 -6.07
N PHE A 355 1.81 -6.30 -5.27
CA PHE A 355 1.74 -6.34 -3.80
C PHE A 355 0.74 -5.32 -3.20
N LEU A 356 0.11 -4.48 -4.01
CA LEU A 356 -1.00 -3.63 -3.57
C LEU A 356 -2.30 -4.43 -3.39
N LYS A 357 -2.39 -5.63 -3.99
CA LYS A 357 -3.57 -6.50 -3.97
C LYS A 357 -3.33 -7.78 -3.15
N SER A 358 -4.41 -8.39 -2.67
CA SER A 358 -4.33 -9.75 -2.12
C SER A 358 -4.26 -10.80 -3.24
N ALA A 359 -3.78 -11.99 -2.93
CA ALA A 359 -3.73 -13.11 -3.87
C ALA A 359 -5.09 -13.38 -4.53
N GLY A 360 -6.17 -13.44 -3.74
CA GLY A 360 -7.52 -13.67 -4.28
C GLY A 360 -8.05 -12.51 -5.13
N GLU A 361 -7.65 -11.26 -4.86
CA GLU A 361 -8.02 -10.12 -5.71
C GLU A 361 -7.24 -10.14 -7.03
N ILE A 362 -5.98 -10.58 -7.01
CA ILE A 362 -5.17 -10.75 -8.23
C ILE A 362 -5.83 -11.78 -9.15
N GLU A 363 -6.28 -12.93 -8.63
CA GLU A 363 -6.98 -13.94 -9.42
C GLU A 363 -8.23 -13.38 -10.10
N LYS A 364 -9.07 -12.64 -9.37
CA LYS A 364 -10.25 -11.96 -9.95
C LYS A 364 -9.87 -10.97 -11.04
N ILE A 365 -8.83 -10.16 -10.83
CA ILE A 365 -8.33 -9.23 -11.84
C ILE A 365 -7.90 -9.98 -13.10
N ILE A 366 -7.16 -11.08 -12.95
CA ILE A 366 -6.71 -11.92 -14.08
C ILE A 366 -7.91 -12.48 -14.86
N GLU A 367 -8.95 -12.97 -14.18
CA GLU A 367 -10.17 -13.47 -14.82
C GLU A 367 -10.85 -12.38 -15.66
N ILE A 368 -10.97 -11.17 -15.13
CA ILE A 368 -11.54 -10.04 -15.84
C ILE A 368 -10.67 -9.64 -17.05
N CYS A 369 -9.36 -9.55 -16.86
CA CYS A 369 -8.45 -9.22 -17.96
C CYS A 369 -8.56 -10.25 -19.10
N LYS A 370 -8.65 -11.54 -18.78
CA LYS A 370 -8.88 -12.60 -19.78
C LYS A 370 -10.24 -12.48 -20.47
N LYS A 371 -11.32 -12.24 -19.70
CA LYS A 371 -12.68 -12.07 -20.23
C LYS A 371 -12.77 -10.94 -21.26
N TYR A 372 -12.02 -9.87 -21.07
CA TYR A 372 -12.06 -8.69 -21.93
C TYR A 372 -10.85 -8.54 -22.84
N ASN A 373 -9.96 -9.53 -22.90
CA ASN A 373 -8.71 -9.52 -23.68
C ASN A 373 -7.83 -8.29 -23.37
N ILE A 374 -7.67 -7.98 -22.07
CA ILE A 374 -6.84 -6.88 -21.58
C ILE A 374 -5.44 -7.41 -21.28
N GLU A 375 -4.41 -6.72 -21.74
CA GLU A 375 -3.04 -7.04 -21.39
C GLU A 375 -2.80 -6.84 -19.89
N ILE A 376 -2.27 -7.87 -19.22
CA ILE A 376 -2.02 -7.83 -17.77
C ILE A 376 -0.69 -7.14 -17.52
N THR A 377 -0.74 -5.83 -17.31
CA THR A 377 0.40 -4.99 -16.93
C THR A 377 0.33 -4.59 -15.45
N GLY A 378 1.41 -4.01 -14.92
CA GLY A 378 1.43 -3.50 -13.55
C GLY A 378 0.31 -2.50 -13.23
N SER A 379 -0.18 -1.77 -14.21
CA SER A 379 -1.19 -0.73 -14.02
C SER A 379 -2.58 -1.27 -13.68
N VAL A 380 -2.96 -2.48 -14.13
CA VAL A 380 -4.27 -3.07 -13.79
C VAL A 380 -4.38 -3.35 -12.29
N PHE A 381 -3.27 -3.65 -11.61
CA PHE A 381 -3.24 -3.88 -10.16
C PHE A 381 -3.38 -2.60 -9.31
N LEU A 382 -3.43 -1.43 -9.94
CA LEU A 382 -3.77 -0.17 -9.24
C LEU A 382 -5.27 -0.11 -8.91
N LYS A 383 -6.12 -0.88 -9.60
CA LYS A 383 -7.58 -0.91 -9.45
C LYS A 383 -8.09 -2.20 -8.82
N SER A 384 -9.27 -2.17 -8.22
CA SER A 384 -9.98 -3.38 -7.82
C SER A 384 -10.62 -4.06 -9.02
N ALA A 385 -10.93 -5.34 -8.90
CA ALA A 385 -11.61 -6.11 -9.94
C ALA A 385 -12.91 -5.43 -10.41
N GLY A 386 -13.76 -5.01 -9.47
CA GLY A 386 -15.01 -4.32 -9.80
C GLY A 386 -14.82 -2.95 -10.46
N GLU A 387 -13.74 -2.23 -10.12
CA GLU A 387 -13.43 -0.96 -10.78
C GLU A 387 -12.91 -1.18 -12.21
N ILE A 388 -12.15 -2.25 -12.45
CA ILE A 388 -11.72 -2.62 -13.80
C ILE A 388 -12.93 -2.91 -14.69
N GLU A 389 -13.94 -3.63 -14.21
CA GLU A 389 -15.16 -3.90 -14.98
C GLU A 389 -15.88 -2.60 -15.35
N LYS A 390 -16.06 -1.67 -14.41
CA LYS A 390 -16.64 -0.35 -14.69
C LYS A 390 -15.83 0.45 -15.71
N ILE A 391 -14.50 0.47 -15.59
CA ILE A 391 -13.62 1.14 -16.56
C ILE A 391 -13.83 0.54 -17.94
N VAL A 392 -13.89 -0.79 -18.07
CA VAL A 392 -14.12 -1.47 -19.35
C VAL A 392 -15.48 -1.09 -19.94
N GLU A 393 -16.53 -1.03 -19.13
CA GLU A 393 -17.86 -0.61 -19.57
C GLU A 393 -17.85 0.83 -20.12
N VAL A 394 -17.19 1.76 -19.41
CA VAL A 394 -17.03 3.15 -19.86
C VAL A 394 -16.24 3.21 -21.18
N CYS A 395 -15.10 2.51 -21.25
CA CYS A 395 -14.30 2.49 -22.49
C CYS A 395 -15.09 1.93 -23.68
N LYS A 396 -15.87 0.88 -23.50
CA LYS A 396 -16.76 0.32 -24.53
C LYS A 396 -17.86 1.31 -24.95
N LYS A 397 -18.53 1.93 -23.97
CA LYS A 397 -19.59 2.93 -24.22
C LYS A 397 -19.12 4.09 -25.12
N TYR A 398 -17.88 4.50 -24.95
CA TYR A 398 -17.30 5.63 -25.68
C TYR A 398 -16.33 5.24 -26.81
N ASN A 399 -16.20 3.95 -27.12
CA ASN A 399 -15.28 3.39 -28.11
C ASN A 399 -13.82 3.82 -27.90
N ILE A 400 -13.35 3.74 -26.65
CA ILE A 400 -11.98 4.08 -26.25
C ILE A 400 -11.15 2.80 -26.19
N GLU A 401 -9.95 2.84 -26.76
CA GLU A 401 -8.99 1.75 -26.65
C GLU A 401 -8.54 1.58 -25.19
N ILE A 402 -8.64 0.34 -24.71
CA ILE A 402 -8.24 -0.01 -23.34
C ILE A 402 -6.72 -0.18 -23.31
N THR A 403 -6.01 0.87 -22.95
CA THR A 403 -4.56 0.88 -22.74
C THR A 403 -4.24 0.90 -21.25
N GLU A 404 -2.99 0.64 -20.87
CA GLU A 404 -2.55 0.66 -19.46
C GLU A 404 -2.84 2.00 -18.75
N THR A 405 -2.89 3.09 -19.51
CA THR A 405 -3.05 4.45 -18.96
C THR A 405 -4.44 4.71 -18.40
N VAL A 406 -5.49 4.06 -18.95
CA VAL A 406 -6.87 4.24 -18.45
C VAL A 406 -7.02 3.75 -17.02
N PHE A 407 -6.24 2.74 -16.60
CA PHE A 407 -6.27 2.22 -15.22
C PHE A 407 -5.62 3.15 -14.19
N ARG A 408 -5.08 4.29 -14.60
CA ARG A 408 -4.63 5.34 -13.68
C ARG A 408 -5.79 6.12 -13.09
N GLN A 409 -6.91 6.21 -13.81
CA GLN A 409 -8.11 6.97 -13.44
C GLN A 409 -9.22 6.04 -12.92
N SER A 410 -10.17 6.58 -12.14
CA SER A 410 -11.42 5.89 -11.82
C SER A 410 -12.40 5.95 -12.99
N SER A 411 -13.38 5.06 -13.01
CA SER A 411 -14.45 5.05 -14.02
C SER A 411 -15.15 6.41 -14.13
N ASP A 412 -15.49 7.02 -13.00
CA ASP A 412 -16.15 8.33 -12.94
C ASP A 412 -15.24 9.45 -13.46
N GLU A 413 -13.95 9.38 -13.17
CA GLU A 413 -12.99 10.38 -13.66
C GLU A 413 -12.76 10.24 -15.16
N ILE A 414 -12.75 9.01 -15.69
CA ILE A 414 -12.68 8.76 -17.14
C ILE A 414 -13.87 9.40 -17.85
N GLU A 415 -15.10 9.28 -17.34
CA GLU A 415 -16.26 9.94 -17.93
C GLU A 415 -16.11 11.47 -17.96
N LYS A 416 -15.65 12.09 -16.87
CA LYS A 416 -15.36 13.52 -16.82
C LYS A 416 -14.28 13.95 -17.83
N ILE A 417 -13.19 13.17 -17.92
CA ILE A 417 -12.12 13.42 -18.91
C ILE A 417 -12.71 13.40 -20.33
N ILE A 418 -13.56 12.42 -20.64
CA ILE A 418 -14.22 12.30 -21.94
C ILE A 418 -15.07 13.53 -22.25
N GLU A 419 -15.84 14.01 -21.27
CA GLU A 419 -16.67 15.22 -21.42
C GLU A 419 -15.82 16.46 -21.70
N VAL A 420 -14.73 16.64 -20.97
CA VAL A 420 -13.77 17.73 -21.19
C VAL A 420 -13.11 17.62 -22.57
N CYS A 421 -12.67 16.45 -22.97
CA CYS A 421 -12.07 16.23 -24.29
C CYS A 421 -13.07 16.56 -25.41
N LYS A 422 -14.34 16.15 -25.28
CA LYS A 422 -15.40 16.51 -26.24
C LYS A 422 -15.66 18.02 -26.28
N LYS A 423 -15.77 18.67 -25.11
CA LYS A 423 -15.98 20.14 -25.00
C LYS A 423 -14.93 20.95 -25.74
N TYR A 424 -13.69 20.49 -25.69
CA TYR A 424 -12.56 21.21 -26.29
C TYR A 424 -12.04 20.59 -27.60
N ASN A 425 -12.73 19.62 -28.16
CA ASN A 425 -12.36 18.88 -29.38
C ASN A 425 -10.93 18.30 -29.30
N ILE A 426 -10.62 17.67 -28.18
CA ILE A 426 -9.33 17.01 -27.94
C ILE A 426 -9.45 15.53 -28.33
N GLU A 427 -8.49 15.03 -29.10
CA GLU A 427 -8.41 13.61 -29.42
C GLU A 427 -8.16 12.78 -28.16
N ILE A 428 -9.04 11.80 -27.87
CA ILE A 428 -8.94 10.93 -26.70
C ILE A 428 -7.91 9.84 -26.98
N THR A 429 -6.67 10.10 -26.60
CA THR A 429 -5.57 9.14 -26.65
C THR A 429 -5.17 8.71 -25.24
N GLY A 430 -4.39 7.65 -25.08
CA GLY A 430 -3.90 7.19 -23.78
C GLY A 430 -3.23 8.28 -22.94
N SER A 431 -2.70 9.33 -23.58
CA SER A 431 -2.00 10.41 -22.87
C SER A 431 -2.90 11.32 -22.04
N VAL A 432 -4.18 11.48 -22.37
CA VAL A 432 -5.11 12.32 -21.58
C VAL A 432 -5.35 11.73 -20.19
N PHE A 433 -5.27 10.40 -20.05
CA PHE A 433 -5.50 9.72 -18.77
C PHE A 433 -4.33 9.83 -17.77
N TYR A 434 -3.24 10.55 -18.11
CA TYR A 434 -2.23 10.95 -17.13
C TYR A 434 -2.71 12.09 -16.22
N LYS A 435 -3.81 12.76 -16.57
CA LYS A 435 -4.36 13.95 -15.91
C LYS A 435 -5.80 13.74 -15.46
N SER A 436 -6.20 14.47 -14.42
CA SER A 436 -7.61 14.62 -14.08
C SER A 436 -8.33 15.56 -15.06
N ALA A 437 -9.65 15.50 -15.10
CA ALA A 437 -10.47 16.40 -15.92
C ALA A 437 -10.17 17.88 -15.62
N GLU A 438 -10.05 18.25 -14.35
CA GLU A 438 -9.71 19.60 -13.91
C GLU A 438 -8.31 20.05 -14.39
N GLU A 439 -7.31 19.16 -14.31
CA GLU A 439 -5.96 19.46 -14.82
C GLU A 439 -5.97 19.63 -16.33
N ILE A 440 -6.75 18.84 -17.07
CA ILE A 440 -6.89 18.97 -18.52
C ILE A 440 -7.49 20.35 -18.85
N GLU A 441 -8.54 20.80 -18.16
CA GLU A 441 -9.11 22.14 -18.39
C GLU A 441 -8.08 23.25 -18.18
N LYS A 442 -7.30 23.20 -17.09
CA LYS A 442 -6.22 24.16 -16.82
C LYS A 442 -5.14 24.15 -17.92
N ILE A 443 -4.75 22.97 -18.39
CA ILE A 443 -3.78 22.83 -19.48
C ILE A 443 -4.34 23.43 -20.77
N VAL A 444 -5.61 23.21 -21.07
CA VAL A 444 -6.29 23.78 -22.23
C VAL A 444 -6.31 25.33 -22.19
N GLU A 445 -6.58 25.91 -21.03
CA GLU A 445 -6.56 27.36 -20.84
C GLU A 445 -5.17 27.95 -21.11
N ILE A 446 -4.11 27.29 -20.60
CA ILE A 446 -2.72 27.69 -20.86
C ILE A 446 -2.41 27.57 -22.35
N CYS A 447 -2.75 26.46 -22.98
CA CYS A 447 -2.50 26.25 -24.40
C CYS A 447 -3.21 27.32 -25.28
N LYS A 448 -4.46 27.66 -24.95
CA LYS A 448 -5.22 28.74 -25.64
C LYS A 448 -4.56 30.09 -25.42
N LYS A 449 -4.18 30.46 -24.21
CA LYS A 449 -3.50 31.72 -23.86
C LYS A 449 -2.24 31.93 -24.69
N TYR A 450 -1.51 30.88 -25.00
CA TYR A 450 -0.24 30.94 -25.72
C TYR A 450 -0.33 30.47 -27.18
N ASN A 451 -1.53 30.20 -27.70
CA ASN A 451 -1.80 29.69 -29.06
C ASN A 451 -0.99 28.41 -29.39
N ILE A 452 -0.98 27.46 -28.43
CA ILE A 452 -0.28 26.18 -28.55
C ILE A 452 -1.27 25.10 -29.00
N GLU A 453 -0.89 24.33 -30.02
CA GLU A 453 -1.68 23.18 -30.45
C GLU A 453 -1.72 22.10 -29.39
N ILE A 454 -2.93 21.69 -28.99
CA ILE A 454 -3.14 20.68 -27.95
C ILE A 454 -2.93 19.28 -28.54
N LYS A 455 -1.74 18.72 -28.36
CA LYS A 455 -1.39 17.33 -28.71
C LYS A 455 -1.09 16.50 -27.48
N GLY A 456 -1.22 15.18 -27.58
CA GLY A 456 -1.11 14.24 -26.46
C GLY A 456 0.09 14.45 -25.53
N ASN A 457 1.24 14.89 -26.03
CA ASN A 457 2.44 15.06 -25.20
C ASN A 457 2.33 16.19 -24.16
N VAL A 458 1.48 17.20 -24.36
CA VAL A 458 1.31 18.28 -23.37
C VAL A 458 0.76 17.74 -22.04
N PHE A 459 -0.07 16.69 -22.08
CA PHE A 459 -0.64 16.06 -20.89
C PHE A 459 0.36 15.23 -20.05
N LYS A 460 1.60 15.08 -20.55
CA LYS A 460 2.69 14.45 -19.75
C LYS A 460 3.28 15.40 -18.72
N GLN A 461 3.06 16.72 -18.86
CA GLN A 461 3.56 17.76 -17.96
C GLN A 461 2.45 18.28 -17.03
N ASN A 462 2.82 18.85 -15.89
CA ASN A 462 1.90 19.63 -15.05
C ASN A 462 1.84 21.09 -15.53
N THR A 463 0.84 21.83 -15.08
CA THR A 463 0.60 23.22 -15.50
C THR A 463 1.79 24.15 -15.27
N ASN A 464 2.44 24.07 -14.10
CA ASN A 464 3.60 24.89 -13.78
C ASN A 464 4.80 24.58 -14.69
N GLU A 465 4.99 23.30 -15.00
CA GLU A 465 6.09 22.89 -15.90
C GLU A 465 5.82 23.32 -17.34
N ILE A 466 4.56 23.26 -17.77
CA ILE A 466 4.15 23.77 -19.11
C ILE A 466 4.50 25.27 -19.22
N GLU A 467 4.15 26.07 -18.22
CA GLU A 467 4.47 27.51 -18.21
C GLU A 467 5.97 27.77 -18.28
N LYS A 468 6.78 27.06 -17.49
CA LYS A 468 8.25 27.14 -17.54
C LYS A 468 8.81 26.74 -18.91
N ILE A 469 8.30 25.66 -19.50
CA ILE A 469 8.70 25.24 -20.85
C ILE A 469 8.41 26.35 -21.88
N ILE A 470 7.23 26.97 -21.79
CA ILE A 470 6.84 28.09 -22.66
C ILE A 470 7.79 29.29 -22.49
N GLU A 471 8.13 29.64 -21.25
CA GLU A 471 9.08 30.74 -20.96
C GLU A 471 10.46 30.45 -21.56
N VAL A 472 10.96 29.23 -21.39
CA VAL A 472 12.25 28.82 -21.98
C VAL A 472 12.20 28.88 -23.50
N CYS A 473 11.17 28.33 -24.12
CA CYS A 473 11.01 28.38 -25.58
C CYS A 473 10.96 29.81 -26.10
N LYS A 474 10.25 30.71 -25.43
CA LYS A 474 10.19 32.15 -25.77
C LYS A 474 11.55 32.84 -25.61
N LYS A 475 12.24 32.60 -24.48
CA LYS A 475 13.59 33.14 -24.17
C LYS A 475 14.59 32.84 -25.30
N TYR A 476 14.50 31.67 -25.87
CA TYR A 476 15.45 31.17 -26.87
C TYR A 476 14.89 31.20 -28.31
N ASN A 477 13.70 31.77 -28.53
CA ASN A 477 12.98 31.84 -29.82
C ASN A 477 12.82 30.45 -30.49
N ILE A 478 12.38 29.46 -29.70
CA ILE A 478 12.17 28.09 -30.16
C ILE A 478 10.68 27.86 -30.43
N GLU A 479 10.38 27.25 -31.56
CA GLU A 479 9.02 26.84 -31.87
C GLU A 479 8.48 25.82 -30.88
N ILE A 480 7.32 26.09 -30.28
CA ILE A 480 6.67 25.22 -29.31
C ILE A 480 5.95 24.08 -30.02
N THR A 481 6.65 23.01 -30.27
CA THR A 481 6.11 21.78 -30.85
C THR A 481 5.77 20.75 -29.77
N GLY A 482 4.98 19.71 -30.08
CA GLY A 482 4.64 18.65 -29.13
C GLY A 482 5.85 17.92 -28.52
N SER A 483 7.02 17.97 -29.17
CA SER A 483 8.23 17.30 -28.69
C SER A 483 8.88 17.99 -27.49
N VAL A 484 8.73 19.32 -27.32
CA VAL A 484 9.30 20.03 -26.15
C VAL A 484 8.68 19.54 -24.86
N PHE A 485 7.39 19.16 -24.87
CA PHE A 485 6.69 18.63 -23.69
C PHE A 485 7.09 17.20 -23.28
N LEU A 486 8.04 16.59 -23.99
CA LEU A 486 8.66 15.33 -23.58
C LEU A 486 9.79 15.53 -22.56
N LYS A 487 10.20 16.77 -22.29
CA LYS A 487 11.29 17.16 -21.39
C LYS A 487 10.81 18.16 -20.35
N SER A 488 11.57 18.28 -19.25
CA SER A 488 11.42 19.39 -18.32
C SER A 488 12.05 20.66 -18.88
N ALA A 489 11.65 21.83 -18.37
CA ALA A 489 12.22 23.12 -18.74
C ALA A 489 13.75 23.16 -18.54
N GLU A 490 14.24 22.62 -17.42
CA GLU A 490 15.68 22.51 -17.14
C GLU A 490 16.42 21.66 -18.18
N GLU A 491 15.85 20.52 -18.57
CA GLU A 491 16.46 19.64 -19.57
C GLU A 491 16.43 20.28 -20.97
N ILE A 492 15.41 21.04 -21.28
CA ILE A 492 15.33 21.83 -22.51
C ILE A 492 16.45 22.87 -22.55
N GLU A 493 16.69 23.62 -21.47
CA GLU A 493 17.81 24.58 -21.40
C GLU A 493 19.15 23.89 -21.61
N LYS A 494 19.40 22.74 -20.97
CA LYS A 494 20.64 21.96 -21.19
C LYS A 494 20.79 21.49 -22.65
N ILE A 495 19.72 21.05 -23.28
CA ILE A 495 19.73 20.67 -24.70
C ILE A 495 20.08 21.87 -25.58
N ILE A 496 19.47 23.02 -25.30
CA ILE A 496 19.73 24.28 -26.04
C ILE A 496 21.21 24.69 -25.90
N GLU A 497 21.76 24.64 -24.68
CA GLU A 497 23.17 24.96 -24.44
C GLU A 497 24.10 24.04 -25.20
N VAL A 498 23.83 22.74 -25.22
CA VAL A 498 24.60 21.77 -26.00
C VAL A 498 24.52 22.10 -27.50
N CYS A 499 23.33 22.32 -28.05
CA CYS A 499 23.17 22.64 -29.45
C CYS A 499 23.87 23.97 -29.85
N LYS A 500 23.76 25.01 -29.01
CA LYS A 500 24.44 26.29 -29.25
C LYS A 500 25.97 26.16 -29.21
N ARG A 501 26.52 25.39 -28.28
CA ARG A 501 27.98 25.18 -28.17
C ARG A 501 28.59 24.63 -29.44
N TYR A 502 27.88 23.77 -30.13
CA TYR A 502 28.34 23.12 -31.35
C TYR A 502 27.67 23.64 -32.64
N ASN A 503 27.02 24.81 -32.58
CA ASN A 503 26.32 25.43 -33.69
C ASN A 503 25.32 24.48 -34.41
N ILE A 504 24.58 23.69 -33.65
CA ILE A 504 23.60 22.74 -34.17
C ILE A 504 22.23 23.41 -34.19
N GLU A 505 21.51 23.28 -35.31
CA GLU A 505 20.13 23.77 -35.43
C GLU A 505 19.20 23.12 -34.40
N ILE A 506 18.45 23.93 -33.67
CA ILE A 506 17.49 23.46 -32.67
C ILE A 506 16.14 23.17 -33.33
N THR A 507 15.91 21.92 -33.65
CA THR A 507 14.62 21.41 -34.17
C THR A 507 13.90 20.57 -33.13
N GLY A 508 12.62 20.30 -33.32
CA GLY A 508 11.83 19.41 -32.42
C GLY A 508 12.48 18.02 -32.17
N ARG A 509 13.36 17.57 -33.05
CA ARG A 509 14.02 16.28 -32.98
C ARG A 509 15.00 16.18 -31.80
N VAL A 510 15.74 17.25 -31.50
CA VAL A 510 16.76 17.22 -30.42
C VAL A 510 16.11 16.96 -29.05
N PHE A 511 14.84 17.36 -28.86
CA PHE A 511 14.09 17.12 -27.63
C PHE A 511 13.61 15.67 -27.46
N LEU A 512 13.81 14.79 -28.43
CA LEU A 512 13.54 13.36 -28.29
C LEU A 512 14.58 12.64 -27.41
N LYS A 513 15.77 13.22 -27.25
CA LYS A 513 16.88 12.68 -26.46
C LYS A 513 17.17 13.54 -25.22
N LYS A 514 17.95 13.02 -24.26
CA LYS A 514 18.48 13.78 -23.13
C LYS A 514 19.74 14.54 -23.56
N SER A 515 20.03 15.65 -22.93
CA SER A 515 21.25 16.45 -23.15
C SER A 515 22.53 15.62 -23.03
N SER A 516 22.59 14.75 -22.03
CA SER A 516 23.72 13.84 -21.83
C SER A 516 23.91 12.81 -22.96
N SER A 517 22.81 12.33 -23.56
CA SER A 517 22.88 11.41 -24.70
C SER A 517 23.33 12.15 -25.97
N LEU A 518 22.83 13.35 -26.20
CA LEU A 518 23.29 14.21 -27.31
C LEU A 518 24.79 14.47 -27.19
N GLN A 519 25.28 14.86 -26.02
CA GLN A 519 26.69 15.13 -25.78
C GLN A 519 27.57 13.90 -26.07
N LYS A 520 27.14 12.69 -25.66
CA LYS A 520 27.87 11.43 -25.98
C LYS A 520 27.99 11.22 -27.49
N THR A 521 26.90 11.44 -28.23
CA THR A 521 26.91 11.26 -29.68
C THR A 521 27.73 12.35 -30.38
N ILE A 522 27.66 13.59 -29.91
CA ILE A 522 28.50 14.70 -30.43
C ILE A 522 29.97 14.38 -30.23
N ASN A 523 30.40 13.97 -29.04
CA ASN A 523 31.78 13.60 -28.75
C ASN A 523 32.24 12.48 -29.69
N PHE A 524 31.44 11.44 -29.88
CA PHE A 524 31.72 10.33 -30.79
C PHE A 524 31.94 10.83 -32.24
N ILE A 525 31.09 11.76 -32.72
CA ILE A 525 31.22 12.31 -34.07
C ILE A 525 32.50 13.17 -34.21
N ILE A 526 32.81 13.99 -33.21
CA ILE A 526 34.03 14.83 -33.22
C ILE A 526 35.29 13.98 -33.18
N GLU A 527 35.31 12.92 -32.39
CA GLU A 527 36.46 12.02 -32.24
C GLU A 527 36.73 11.15 -33.48
N ASN A 528 35.70 10.75 -34.22
CA ASN A 528 35.85 9.77 -35.30
C ASN A 528 35.56 10.33 -36.71
N TYR A 529 34.89 11.51 -36.81
CA TYR A 529 34.46 12.09 -38.07
C TYR A 529 34.68 13.61 -38.09
N ASN A 530 33.94 14.35 -38.92
CA ASN A 530 34.02 15.81 -39.05
C ASN A 530 32.77 16.48 -38.42
N GLU A 531 32.94 17.69 -37.85
CA GLU A 531 31.84 18.49 -37.26
C GLU A 531 30.70 18.76 -38.21
N ARG A 532 30.91 18.73 -39.54
CA ARG A 532 29.82 18.87 -40.54
C ARG A 532 28.72 17.82 -40.44
N TYR A 533 28.99 16.68 -39.76
CA TYR A 533 28.01 15.65 -39.48
C TYR A 533 27.15 15.93 -38.21
N LEU A 534 27.42 17.02 -37.50
CA LEU A 534 26.62 17.45 -36.34
C LEU A 534 25.28 18.03 -36.76
N THR A 535 24.40 17.22 -37.31
CA THR A 535 23.04 17.60 -37.67
C THR A 535 22.03 17.10 -36.63
N PRO A 536 20.86 17.77 -36.47
CA PRO A 536 19.83 17.36 -35.52
C PRO A 536 19.43 15.90 -35.64
N LEU A 537 19.46 15.35 -36.85
CA LEU A 537 19.09 13.95 -37.08
C LEU A 537 20.18 12.97 -36.66
N ILE A 538 21.44 13.29 -36.91
CA ILE A 538 22.57 12.41 -36.62
C ILE A 538 22.85 12.37 -35.11
N ILE A 539 22.86 13.52 -34.44
CA ILE A 539 23.14 13.58 -32.99
C ILE A 539 22.06 12.91 -32.14
N THR A 540 20.88 12.65 -32.68
CA THR A 540 19.81 11.91 -31.99
C THR A 540 19.95 10.38 -32.07
N LYS A 541 20.99 9.88 -32.77
CA LYS A 541 21.29 8.45 -32.85
C LYS A 541 22.24 8.02 -31.74
N GLU A 542 22.25 6.74 -31.42
CA GLU A 542 23.16 6.20 -30.41
C GLU A 542 24.57 6.03 -31.01
N PRO A 543 25.66 6.33 -30.28
CA PRO A 543 27.03 6.17 -30.75
C PRO A 543 27.32 4.76 -31.27
N LYS A 544 26.83 3.71 -30.60
CA LYS A 544 26.99 2.33 -31.02
C LYS A 544 26.41 2.08 -32.41
N HIS A 545 25.22 2.58 -32.68
CA HIS A 545 24.57 2.45 -33.98
C HIS A 545 25.37 3.18 -35.09
N LEU A 546 25.84 4.39 -34.79
CA LEU A 546 26.67 5.16 -35.73
C LEU A 546 28.00 4.47 -36.00
N SER A 547 28.64 3.85 -35.00
CA SER A 547 29.89 3.11 -35.17
C SER A 547 29.77 1.87 -36.06
N GLU A 548 28.59 1.32 -36.23
CA GLU A 548 28.30 0.18 -37.11
C GLU A 548 27.95 0.64 -38.54
N VAL A 549 27.16 1.71 -38.66
CA VAL A 549 26.58 2.15 -39.94
C VAL A 549 27.46 3.11 -40.71
N MET A 550 28.06 4.12 -40.06
CA MET A 550 28.85 5.15 -40.76
C MET A 550 30.10 4.59 -41.47
N PRO A 551 30.89 3.69 -40.88
CA PRO A 551 32.03 3.08 -41.59
C PRO A 551 31.59 2.28 -42.82
N TYR A 552 30.45 1.60 -42.75
CA TYR A 552 29.92 0.86 -43.88
C TYR A 552 29.53 1.81 -45.03
N LEU A 553 28.83 2.91 -44.72
CA LEU A 553 28.47 3.91 -45.71
C LEU A 553 29.70 4.62 -46.29
N ASP A 554 30.77 4.78 -45.50
CA ASP A 554 32.07 5.30 -45.96
C ASP A 554 32.73 4.35 -46.97
N SER A 555 32.72 3.04 -46.67
CA SER A 555 33.24 1.99 -47.57
C SER A 555 32.51 1.91 -48.92
N LEU A 556 31.26 2.41 -48.99
CA LEU A 556 30.49 2.53 -50.21
C LEU A 556 30.76 3.89 -50.94
N GLY A 557 31.57 4.77 -50.35
CA GLY A 557 31.84 6.11 -50.88
C GLY A 557 30.64 7.09 -50.84
N VAL A 558 29.66 6.79 -49.97
CA VAL A 558 28.39 7.54 -49.93
C VAL A 558 28.17 8.28 -48.61
N LEU A 559 29.16 8.35 -47.73
CA LEU A 559 29.06 8.97 -46.41
C LEU A 559 28.64 10.44 -46.49
N GLU A 560 29.11 11.18 -47.51
CA GLU A 560 28.75 12.58 -47.74
C GLU A 560 27.23 12.82 -47.89
N VAL A 561 26.53 11.83 -48.39
CA VAL A 561 25.07 11.95 -48.65
C VAL A 561 24.28 11.95 -47.34
N ILE A 562 24.86 11.47 -46.24
CA ILE A 562 24.18 11.44 -44.92
C ILE A 562 23.73 12.82 -44.47
N ILE A 563 24.52 13.86 -44.72
CA ILE A 563 24.22 15.23 -44.31
C ILE A 563 22.87 15.68 -44.90
N ASN A 564 22.60 15.29 -46.15
CA ASN A 564 21.38 15.66 -46.86
C ASN A 564 20.26 14.60 -46.77
N SER A 565 20.58 13.37 -46.35
CA SER A 565 19.65 12.23 -46.41
C SER A 565 19.85 11.27 -45.22
N ALA A 566 19.98 11.83 -44.02
CA ALA A 566 20.27 11.04 -42.80
C ALA A 566 19.15 10.06 -42.37
N SER A 567 18.03 9.98 -43.12
CA SER A 567 16.97 8.98 -42.88
C SER A 567 17.47 7.54 -42.98
N ILE A 568 18.54 7.27 -43.73
CA ILE A 568 19.18 5.94 -43.80
C ILE A 568 19.65 5.47 -42.43
N LEU A 569 20.05 6.36 -41.55
CA LEU A 569 20.47 6.07 -40.18
C LEU A 569 19.31 5.60 -39.27
N THR A 570 18.10 5.45 -39.78
CA THR A 570 17.01 4.76 -39.06
C THR A 570 17.04 3.25 -39.24
N LEU A 571 17.85 2.74 -40.18
CA LEU A 571 18.00 1.33 -40.51
C LEU A 571 19.21 0.73 -39.79
N THR A 572 19.16 -0.56 -39.47
CA THR A 572 20.35 -1.30 -38.98
C THR A 572 21.34 -1.51 -40.14
N LYS A 573 22.60 -1.84 -39.78
CA LYS A 573 23.62 -2.12 -40.79
C LYS A 573 23.17 -3.25 -41.72
N GLU A 574 22.62 -4.35 -41.19
CA GLU A 574 22.13 -5.49 -41.96
C GLU A 574 20.97 -5.10 -42.90
N GLU A 575 20.06 -4.23 -42.44
CA GLU A 575 18.99 -3.71 -43.30
C GLU A 575 19.51 -2.84 -44.43
N ILE A 576 20.54 -2.03 -44.16
CA ILE A 576 21.21 -1.22 -45.19
C ILE A 576 21.92 -2.12 -46.19
N GLU A 577 22.65 -3.13 -45.76
CA GLU A 577 23.34 -4.12 -46.62
C GLU A 577 22.35 -4.80 -47.58
N LYS A 578 21.25 -5.32 -47.03
CA LYS A 578 20.17 -5.95 -47.86
C LYS A 578 19.60 -4.98 -48.87
N ARG A 579 19.35 -3.70 -48.50
CA ARG A 579 18.79 -2.72 -49.43
C ARG A 579 19.79 -2.27 -50.51
N VAL A 580 21.08 -2.18 -50.18
CA VAL A 580 22.14 -1.95 -51.15
C VAL A 580 22.19 -3.08 -52.19
N GLU A 581 22.07 -4.32 -51.74
CA GLU A 581 22.05 -5.51 -52.61
C GLU A 581 20.82 -5.48 -53.54
N ILE A 582 19.63 -5.22 -53.00
CA ILE A 582 18.39 -5.06 -53.79
C ILE A 582 18.57 -3.96 -54.83
N ILE A 583 19.11 -2.80 -54.50
CA ILE A 583 19.31 -1.68 -55.41
C ILE A 583 20.25 -2.08 -56.55
N LYS A 584 21.34 -2.78 -56.25
CA LYS A 584 22.30 -3.30 -57.23
C LYS A 584 21.63 -4.34 -58.17
N LEU A 585 20.87 -5.28 -57.62
CA LEU A 585 20.14 -6.28 -58.40
C LEU A 585 19.06 -5.67 -59.32
N LEU A 586 18.48 -4.55 -58.92
CA LEU A 586 17.54 -3.77 -59.75
C LEU A 586 18.25 -2.91 -60.82
N GLY A 587 19.58 -2.88 -60.85
CA GLY A 587 20.34 -2.04 -61.79
C GLY A 587 20.21 -0.53 -61.51
N GLU A 588 19.84 -0.16 -60.24
CA GLU A 588 19.64 1.22 -59.81
C GLU A 588 20.88 1.76 -59.06
N ASP A 589 21.08 3.07 -59.08
CA ASP A 589 22.13 3.72 -58.29
C ASP A 589 21.75 3.83 -56.81
N ILE A 590 22.72 3.65 -55.95
CA ILE A 590 22.56 3.81 -54.48
C ILE A 590 22.23 5.28 -54.16
N VAL A 591 22.84 6.20 -54.88
CA VAL A 591 22.62 7.65 -54.74
C VAL A 591 22.14 8.23 -56.07
N LYS A 592 21.05 8.96 -56.03
CA LYS A 592 20.49 9.67 -57.20
C LYS A 592 20.18 11.13 -56.81
N ASN A 593 20.70 12.06 -57.58
CA ASN A 593 20.54 13.51 -57.35
C ASN A 593 20.93 13.93 -55.90
N GLY A 594 22.05 13.43 -55.40
CA GLY A 594 22.56 13.75 -54.05
C GLY A 594 21.72 13.22 -52.88
N LYS A 595 20.81 12.27 -53.14
CA LYS A 595 19.99 11.60 -52.12
C LYS A 595 20.10 10.09 -52.27
N PHE A 596 19.95 9.39 -51.14
CA PHE A 596 19.87 7.93 -51.17
C PHE A 596 18.64 7.45 -51.96
N ASN A 597 18.80 6.31 -52.63
CA ASN A 597 17.72 5.66 -53.35
C ASN A 597 16.46 5.50 -52.47
N SER A 598 15.29 5.68 -53.07
CA SER A 598 14.01 5.61 -52.36
C SER A 598 13.74 4.29 -51.66
N VAL A 599 14.42 3.20 -52.06
CA VAL A 599 14.38 1.88 -51.41
C VAL A 599 14.76 1.96 -49.93
N PHE A 600 15.67 2.83 -49.53
CA PHE A 600 16.05 3.02 -48.13
C PHE A 600 14.91 3.58 -47.26
N GLY A 601 13.99 4.36 -47.84
CA GLY A 601 12.82 4.93 -47.15
C GLY A 601 11.56 4.07 -47.19
N MET A 602 11.58 2.92 -47.88
CA MET A 602 10.41 2.04 -47.99
C MET A 602 10.19 1.20 -46.75
N ASN A 603 8.96 1.13 -46.25
CA ASN A 603 8.56 0.10 -45.31
C ASN A 603 8.43 -1.25 -46.00
N LYS A 604 8.35 -2.36 -45.22
CA LYS A 604 8.28 -3.75 -45.75
C LYS A 604 7.19 -3.91 -46.81
N THR A 605 6.01 -3.36 -46.58
CA THR A 605 4.87 -3.47 -47.51
C THR A 605 5.13 -2.78 -48.84
N ARG A 606 5.68 -1.56 -48.81
CA ARG A 606 6.02 -0.82 -50.03
C ARG A 606 7.18 -1.44 -50.78
N LEU A 607 8.19 -1.94 -50.04
CA LEU A 607 9.31 -2.66 -50.62
C LEU A 607 8.83 -3.94 -51.34
N ASN A 608 8.05 -4.77 -50.63
CA ASN A 608 7.46 -5.97 -51.23
C ASN A 608 6.61 -5.64 -52.50
N LYS A 609 5.81 -4.56 -52.46
CA LYS A 609 5.05 -4.11 -53.63
C LYS A 609 5.96 -3.71 -54.80
N LYS A 610 7.06 -3.01 -54.53
CA LYS A 610 8.06 -2.68 -55.57
C LYS A 610 8.73 -3.94 -56.09
N LEU A 611 9.19 -4.86 -55.26
CA LEU A 611 9.83 -6.11 -55.69
C LEU A 611 8.87 -7.02 -56.50
N ASN A 612 7.62 -7.12 -56.06
CA ASN A 612 6.60 -7.89 -56.80
C ASN A 612 6.22 -7.23 -58.16
N SER A 613 6.47 -5.95 -58.42
CA SER A 613 6.25 -5.36 -59.74
C SER A 613 7.22 -5.86 -60.81
N TYR A 614 8.28 -6.55 -60.41
CA TYR A 614 9.21 -7.20 -61.33
C TYR A 614 8.86 -8.68 -61.60
N LYS A 615 7.71 -9.19 -61.13
CA LYS A 615 7.32 -10.62 -61.22
C LYS A 615 7.33 -11.18 -62.66
N ASP A 616 7.02 -10.34 -63.63
CA ASP A 616 7.00 -10.73 -65.06
C ASP A 616 8.33 -10.45 -65.78
N ASN A 617 9.39 -10.12 -65.03
CA ASN A 617 10.73 -9.91 -65.57
C ASN A 617 11.60 -11.11 -65.27
N ASP A 618 11.76 -12.00 -66.27
CA ASP A 618 12.50 -13.25 -66.18
C ASP A 618 13.99 -13.12 -65.82
N VAL A 619 14.56 -11.93 -65.94
CA VAL A 619 15.97 -11.65 -65.61
C VAL A 619 16.13 -11.13 -64.16
N ILE A 620 15.27 -10.23 -63.73
CA ILE A 620 15.38 -9.56 -62.44
C ILE A 620 14.69 -10.36 -61.34
N TYR A 621 13.53 -10.93 -61.57
CA TYR A 621 12.73 -11.60 -60.55
C TYR A 621 13.46 -12.73 -59.84
N PRO A 622 14.15 -13.66 -60.53
CA PRO A 622 14.91 -14.72 -59.87
C PRO A 622 16.02 -14.20 -58.94
N LEU A 623 16.55 -12.99 -59.19
CA LEU A 623 17.61 -12.39 -58.39
C LEU A 623 17.08 -11.73 -57.08
N ILE A 624 15.82 -11.37 -57.05
CA ILE A 624 15.22 -10.63 -55.93
C ILE A 624 14.16 -11.46 -55.17
N GLU A 625 13.85 -12.65 -55.62
CA GLU A 625 12.80 -13.52 -55.04
C GLU A 625 13.02 -13.77 -53.54
N ASP A 626 14.27 -14.01 -53.12
CA ASP A 626 14.65 -14.28 -51.73
C ASP A 626 14.41 -13.08 -50.79
N TYR A 627 14.27 -11.87 -51.33
CA TYR A 627 13.99 -10.65 -50.57
C TYR A 627 12.49 -10.34 -50.42
N ILE A 628 11.64 -11.10 -51.11
CA ILE A 628 10.19 -10.94 -51.02
C ILE A 628 9.67 -11.74 -49.81
N VAL A 629 9.19 -11.06 -48.82
CA VAL A 629 8.58 -11.69 -47.65
C VAL A 629 7.22 -12.24 -48.05
N LYS A 630 7.07 -13.55 -47.98
CA LYS A 630 5.80 -14.27 -48.22
C LYS A 630 4.76 -13.97 -47.14
#